data_125aa79426285cc1a69ab4129d7087d9
#
_entry.id   125aa79426285cc1a69ab4129d7087d9
#
_cell.length_a   1.000
_cell.length_b   1.000
_cell.length_c   1.000
_cell.angle_alpha   90.00
_cell.angle_beta   90.00
_cell.angle_gamma   90.00
#
_symmetry.space_group_name_H-M   'P 1'
#
loop_
_entity.id
_entity.type
_entity.pdbx_description
1 polymer ?
#
loop_
_entity_poly.entity_id
_entity_poly.type
_entity_poly.pdbx_seq_one_letter_code
_entity_poly.pdbx_strand_id
1 'polypeptide(L)'
;MIELKDIKQSRVRLGLTQTELAKEAGVSQSVIAKIESGRIDPSYTIAQKILAALEQRRMSNSPKVLDVMHPSVISVKSSVKVADAVKLMKKHSISQLPVQDERIMGIITEGTIMSHLTSLNRTVGDIMEATPPMVPPNADLTVVSNLLQHYPIVLVVEKGILVGIVTKSDVLAALV
;
A
#
# COMPACT_ATOMS: atom_id res chain seq x y z
N MET A 1 -13.90 8.35 -5.35
CA MET A 1 -14.26 9.78 -5.28
C MET A 1 -15.60 9.88 -4.56
N ILE A 2 -15.75 10.76 -3.55
CA ILE A 2 -17.01 10.96 -2.82
C ILE A 2 -17.87 11.93 -3.63
N GLU A 3 -19.13 11.56 -3.89
CA GLU A 3 -20.10 12.44 -4.56
C GLU A 3 -20.93 13.25 -3.55
N LEU A 4 -21.51 14.38 -4.00
CA LEU A 4 -22.29 15.25 -3.12
C LEU A 4 -23.48 14.53 -2.44
N LYS A 5 -24.13 13.62 -3.16
CA LYS A 5 -25.23 12.79 -2.64
C LYS A 5 -24.80 11.84 -1.50
N ASP A 6 -23.49 11.54 -1.41
CA ASP A 6 -22.93 10.56 -0.48
C ASP A 6 -22.32 11.21 0.77
N ILE A 7 -22.37 12.56 0.90
CA ILE A 7 -21.74 13.29 2.02
C ILE A 7 -22.21 12.73 3.37
N LYS A 8 -23.52 12.57 3.58
CA LYS A 8 -24.07 12.03 4.83
C LYS A 8 -23.58 10.62 5.13
N GLN A 9 -23.62 9.73 4.13
CA GLN A 9 -23.18 8.34 4.29
C GLN A 9 -21.68 8.27 4.57
N SER A 10 -20.87 9.05 3.85
CA SER A 10 -19.43 9.13 4.04
C SER A 10 -19.07 9.63 5.43
N ARG A 11 -19.72 10.69 5.89
CA ARG A 11 -19.54 11.22 7.23
C ARG A 11 -19.84 10.17 8.32
N VAL A 12 -21.00 9.51 8.22
CA VAL A 12 -21.41 8.48 9.20
C VAL A 12 -20.43 7.30 9.17
N ARG A 13 -20.00 6.85 7.98
CA ARG A 13 -19.03 5.77 7.82
C ARG A 13 -17.66 6.11 8.41
N LEU A 14 -17.29 7.40 8.43
CA LEU A 14 -16.06 7.91 9.04
C LEU A 14 -16.22 8.21 10.54
N GLY A 15 -17.38 7.93 11.13
CA GLY A 15 -17.66 8.16 12.56
C GLY A 15 -17.77 9.63 12.95
N LEU A 16 -17.95 10.54 11.99
CA LEU A 16 -18.02 11.98 12.25
C LEU A 16 -19.46 12.43 12.58
N THR A 17 -19.58 13.34 13.53
CA THR A 17 -20.80 14.15 13.73
C THR A 17 -20.88 15.27 12.69
N GLN A 18 -22.04 15.85 12.48
CA GLN A 18 -22.19 17.03 11.61
C GLN A 18 -21.33 18.22 12.08
N THR A 19 -21.17 18.35 13.40
CA THR A 19 -20.36 19.41 14.01
C THR A 19 -18.86 19.21 13.72
N GLU A 20 -18.37 17.98 13.81
CA GLU A 20 -16.97 17.65 13.51
C GLU A 20 -16.65 17.86 12.03
N LEU A 21 -17.52 17.36 11.13
CA LEU A 21 -17.34 17.59 9.69
C LEU A 21 -17.37 19.09 9.36
N ALA A 22 -18.28 19.85 9.98
CA ALA A 22 -18.36 21.29 9.78
C ALA A 22 -17.05 21.99 10.20
N LYS A 23 -16.51 21.61 11.35
CA LYS A 23 -15.23 22.14 11.87
C LYS A 23 -14.07 21.80 10.92
N GLU A 24 -13.95 20.53 10.50
CA GLU A 24 -12.90 20.09 9.59
C GLU A 24 -13.01 20.77 8.20
N ALA A 25 -14.22 20.97 7.70
CA ALA A 25 -14.48 21.64 6.42
C ALA A 25 -14.44 23.18 6.50
N GLY A 26 -14.33 23.77 7.70
CA GLY A 26 -14.37 25.23 7.87
C GLY A 26 -15.71 25.86 7.45
N VAL A 27 -16.85 25.19 7.76
CA VAL A 27 -18.21 25.67 7.52
C VAL A 27 -19.04 25.57 8.79
N SER A 28 -20.26 26.13 8.79
CA SER A 28 -21.14 25.98 9.94
C SER A 28 -21.87 24.62 9.95
N GLN A 29 -22.18 24.09 11.14
CA GLN A 29 -22.94 22.83 11.28
C GLN A 29 -24.31 22.93 10.59
N SER A 30 -24.99 24.11 10.63
CA SER A 30 -26.26 24.31 9.96
C SER A 30 -26.16 24.17 8.43
N VAL A 31 -25.03 24.51 7.82
CA VAL A 31 -24.80 24.28 6.39
C VAL A 31 -24.72 22.79 6.10
N ILE A 32 -23.96 22.02 6.89
CA ILE A 32 -23.89 20.56 6.74
C ILE A 32 -25.30 19.94 6.88
N ALA A 33 -26.05 20.31 7.92
CA ALA A 33 -27.40 19.79 8.15
C ALA A 33 -28.36 20.07 7.00
N LYS A 34 -28.32 21.28 6.42
CA LYS A 34 -29.16 21.65 5.27
C LYS A 34 -28.77 20.88 3.99
N ILE A 35 -27.48 20.69 3.74
CA ILE A 35 -27.00 19.90 2.59
C ILE A 35 -27.41 18.44 2.74
N GLU A 36 -27.19 17.83 3.91
CA GLU A 36 -27.52 16.42 4.16
C GLU A 36 -29.04 16.14 4.15
N SER A 37 -29.86 17.17 4.42
CA SER A 37 -31.32 17.07 4.33
C SER A 37 -31.86 17.42 2.94
N GLY A 38 -31.02 17.78 1.99
CA GLY A 38 -31.42 18.17 0.63
C GLY A 38 -32.12 19.54 0.56
N ARG A 39 -32.02 20.36 1.61
CA ARG A 39 -32.66 21.69 1.65
C ARG A 39 -31.89 22.75 0.86
N ILE A 40 -30.61 22.56 0.68
CA ILE A 40 -29.77 23.47 -0.12
C ILE A 40 -28.73 22.64 -0.91
N ASP A 41 -28.43 23.12 -2.11
CA ASP A 41 -27.26 22.67 -2.85
C ASP A 41 -26.07 23.55 -2.46
N PRO A 42 -24.92 22.96 -2.10
CA PRO A 42 -23.74 23.72 -1.76
C PRO A 42 -23.17 24.44 -2.98
N SER A 43 -22.63 25.65 -2.79
CA SER A 43 -21.76 26.24 -3.82
C SER A 43 -20.55 25.34 -4.06
N TYR A 44 -19.94 25.46 -5.24
CA TYR A 44 -18.73 24.69 -5.59
C TYR A 44 -17.64 24.77 -4.52
N THR A 45 -17.39 25.97 -3.99
CA THR A 45 -16.38 26.16 -2.93
C THR A 45 -16.72 25.42 -1.64
N ILE A 46 -17.99 25.43 -1.22
CA ILE A 46 -18.43 24.70 -0.02
C ILE A 46 -18.35 23.20 -0.26
N ALA A 47 -18.79 22.72 -1.41
CA ALA A 47 -18.70 21.33 -1.79
C ALA A 47 -17.26 20.82 -1.75
N GLN A 48 -16.32 21.56 -2.36
CA GLN A 48 -14.90 21.21 -2.33
C GLN A 48 -14.35 21.12 -0.90
N LYS A 49 -14.66 22.07 -0.02
CA LYS A 49 -14.20 22.05 1.37
C LYS A 49 -14.71 20.81 2.12
N ILE A 50 -15.98 20.45 1.95
CA ILE A 50 -16.58 19.28 2.59
C ILE A 50 -15.97 17.99 2.05
N LEU A 51 -15.84 17.86 0.73
CA LEU A 51 -15.25 16.67 0.09
C LEU A 51 -13.77 16.51 0.47
N ALA A 52 -13.01 17.60 0.53
CA ALA A 52 -11.62 17.57 0.97
C ALA A 52 -11.49 17.13 2.44
N ALA A 53 -12.33 17.62 3.34
CA ALA A 53 -12.34 17.21 4.75
C ALA A 53 -12.66 15.72 4.90
N LEU A 54 -13.69 15.22 4.22
CA LEU A 54 -14.04 13.80 4.23
C LEU A 54 -12.90 12.91 3.68
N GLU A 55 -12.27 13.34 2.60
CA GLU A 55 -11.15 12.59 2.00
C GLU A 55 -9.92 12.59 2.90
N GLN A 56 -9.58 13.72 3.51
CA GLN A 56 -8.48 13.82 4.47
C GLN A 56 -8.74 12.92 5.70
N ARG A 57 -9.97 12.90 6.20
CA ARG A 57 -10.35 12.02 7.31
C ARG A 57 -10.27 10.54 6.93
N ARG A 58 -10.70 10.20 5.72
CA ARG A 58 -10.58 8.86 5.16
C ARG A 58 -9.13 8.40 5.11
N MET A 59 -8.25 9.26 4.61
CA MET A 59 -6.80 8.97 4.53
C MET A 59 -6.16 8.82 5.92
N SER A 60 -6.57 9.65 6.88
CA SER A 60 -6.06 9.58 8.26
C SER A 60 -6.47 8.30 8.98
N ASN A 61 -7.65 7.76 8.65
CA ASN A 61 -8.18 6.52 9.24
C ASN A 61 -7.81 5.26 8.43
N SER A 62 -7.13 5.41 7.29
CA SER A 62 -6.68 4.28 6.48
C SER A 62 -5.56 3.53 7.19
N PRO A 63 -5.60 2.19 7.22
CA PRO A 63 -4.48 1.40 7.69
C PRO A 63 -3.19 1.78 6.96
N LYS A 64 -2.09 1.83 7.68
CA LYS A 64 -0.78 2.13 7.11
C LYS A 64 -0.02 0.84 6.79
N VAL A 65 0.92 0.95 5.90
CA VAL A 65 1.79 -0.16 5.52
C VAL A 65 2.50 -0.76 6.73
N LEU A 66 2.91 0.09 7.67
CA LEU A 66 3.55 -0.32 8.93
C LEU A 66 2.71 -1.34 9.73
N ASP A 67 1.39 -1.22 9.67
CA ASP A 67 0.47 -2.06 10.45
C ASP A 67 0.35 -3.49 9.88
N VAL A 68 0.76 -3.68 8.62
CA VAL A 68 0.55 -4.94 7.88
C VAL A 68 1.82 -5.55 7.29
N MET A 69 2.92 -4.79 7.21
CA MET A 69 4.16 -5.27 6.60
C MET A 69 4.82 -6.37 7.43
N HIS A 70 5.51 -7.29 6.74
CA HIS A 70 6.46 -8.18 7.38
C HIS A 70 7.79 -7.47 7.60
N PRO A 71 8.22 -7.27 8.87
CA PRO A 71 9.46 -6.55 9.16
C PRO A 71 10.72 -7.39 8.95
N SER A 72 10.60 -8.72 8.94
CA SER A 72 11.72 -9.65 8.77
C SER A 72 11.92 -9.98 7.30
N VAL A 73 12.67 -9.16 6.57
CA VAL A 73 12.91 -9.37 5.16
C VAL A 73 14.07 -10.33 4.95
N ILE A 74 13.79 -11.45 4.27
CA ILE A 74 14.82 -12.36 3.80
C ILE A 74 15.20 -11.91 2.39
N SER A 75 16.46 -11.56 2.18
CA SER A 75 17.02 -11.13 0.91
C SER A 75 18.23 -11.97 0.50
N VAL A 76 18.65 -11.87 -0.75
CA VAL A 76 19.87 -12.50 -1.27
C VAL A 76 20.77 -11.47 -1.95
N LYS A 77 22.06 -11.76 -2.03
CA LYS A 77 22.99 -10.97 -2.84
C LYS A 77 22.89 -11.37 -4.30
N SER A 78 23.19 -10.44 -5.20
CA SER A 78 23.21 -10.68 -6.64
C SER A 78 24.19 -11.79 -7.04
N SER A 79 25.28 -11.97 -6.30
CA SER A 79 26.32 -12.97 -6.54
C SER A 79 25.95 -14.39 -6.10
N VAL A 80 24.84 -14.58 -5.38
CA VAL A 80 24.39 -15.91 -4.93
C VAL A 80 23.92 -16.73 -6.13
N LYS A 81 24.18 -18.04 -6.14
CA LYS A 81 23.68 -18.94 -7.18
C LYS A 81 22.16 -19.12 -7.07
N VAL A 82 21.51 -19.23 -8.23
CA VAL A 82 20.06 -19.46 -8.31
C VAL A 82 19.65 -20.70 -7.51
N ALA A 83 20.43 -21.79 -7.57
CA ALA A 83 20.17 -23.01 -6.80
C ALA A 83 20.11 -22.76 -5.27
N ASP A 84 20.93 -21.85 -4.76
CA ASP A 84 20.94 -21.54 -3.32
C ASP A 84 19.78 -20.60 -2.95
N ALA A 85 19.40 -19.69 -3.83
CA ALA A 85 18.17 -18.90 -3.67
C ALA A 85 16.93 -19.83 -3.61
N VAL A 86 16.85 -20.87 -4.45
CA VAL A 86 15.78 -21.89 -4.40
C VAL A 86 15.73 -22.60 -3.05
N LYS A 87 16.90 -23.01 -2.51
CA LYS A 87 16.97 -23.65 -1.18
C LYS A 87 16.45 -22.70 -0.09
N LEU A 88 16.81 -21.41 -0.18
CA LEU A 88 16.40 -20.40 0.78
C LEU A 88 14.87 -20.17 0.72
N MET A 89 14.30 -20.07 -0.49
CA MET A 89 12.84 -19.98 -0.69
C MET A 89 12.12 -21.16 -0.06
N LYS A 90 12.58 -22.40 -0.34
CA LYS A 90 11.99 -23.62 0.25
C LYS A 90 12.11 -23.67 1.76
N LYS A 91 13.27 -23.31 2.31
CA LYS A 91 13.52 -23.31 3.76
C LYS A 91 12.56 -22.38 4.51
N HIS A 92 12.23 -21.25 3.93
CA HIS A 92 11.39 -20.24 4.56
C HIS A 92 9.95 -20.19 4.05
N SER A 93 9.58 -21.12 3.13
CA SER A 93 8.24 -21.17 2.51
C SER A 93 7.83 -19.83 1.86
N ILE A 94 8.77 -19.21 1.15
CA ILE A 94 8.57 -17.94 0.45
C ILE A 94 8.83 -18.12 -1.06
N SER A 95 8.07 -17.40 -1.88
CA SER A 95 8.09 -17.52 -3.34
C SER A 95 8.86 -16.39 -4.04
N GLN A 96 9.42 -15.46 -3.28
CA GLN A 96 10.17 -14.33 -3.78
C GLN A 96 11.22 -13.82 -2.78
N LEU A 97 12.34 -13.34 -3.30
CA LEU A 97 13.43 -12.77 -2.53
C LEU A 97 13.87 -11.44 -3.14
N PRO A 98 13.85 -10.35 -2.38
CA PRO A 98 14.57 -9.14 -2.76
C PRO A 98 16.04 -9.41 -2.96
N VAL A 99 16.61 -8.83 -4.01
CA VAL A 99 18.06 -8.90 -4.29
C VAL A 99 18.69 -7.62 -3.79
N GLN A 100 19.56 -7.75 -2.79
CA GLN A 100 20.16 -6.60 -2.10
C GLN A 100 21.67 -6.81 -1.92
N ASP A 101 22.45 -5.91 -2.46
CA ASP A 101 23.88 -5.76 -2.21
C ASP A 101 24.07 -4.54 -1.28
N GLU A 102 24.77 -3.49 -1.72
CA GLU A 102 24.83 -2.21 -1.00
C GLU A 102 23.50 -1.44 -1.11
N ARG A 103 22.73 -1.72 -2.15
CA ARG A 103 21.38 -1.19 -2.41
C ARG A 103 20.47 -2.30 -2.90
N ILE A 104 19.18 -2.02 -2.95
CA ILE A 104 18.21 -2.94 -3.56
C ILE A 104 18.46 -2.94 -5.07
N MET A 105 18.73 -4.14 -5.63
CA MET A 105 19.07 -4.34 -7.02
C MET A 105 17.89 -4.84 -7.86
N GLY A 106 16.99 -5.61 -7.26
CA GLY A 106 15.86 -6.24 -7.96
C GLY A 106 15.14 -7.25 -7.10
N ILE A 107 14.48 -8.17 -7.77
CA ILE A 107 13.76 -9.29 -7.16
C ILE A 107 14.01 -10.57 -7.93
N ILE A 108 14.06 -11.71 -7.24
CA ILE A 108 13.95 -13.02 -7.86
C ILE A 108 12.70 -13.72 -7.34
N THR A 109 11.91 -14.28 -8.26
CA THR A 109 10.66 -14.99 -7.95
C THR A 109 10.72 -16.44 -8.38
N GLU A 110 9.83 -17.29 -7.86
CA GLU A 110 9.65 -18.65 -8.39
C GLU A 110 9.35 -18.63 -9.88
N GLY A 111 8.53 -17.68 -10.36
CA GLY A 111 8.20 -17.52 -11.77
C GLY A 111 9.43 -17.24 -12.63
N THR A 112 10.31 -16.34 -12.18
CA THR A 112 11.59 -16.05 -12.84
C THR A 112 12.47 -17.30 -12.92
N ILE A 113 12.58 -18.05 -11.82
CA ILE A 113 13.38 -19.28 -11.78
C ILE A 113 12.82 -20.32 -12.73
N MET A 114 11.49 -20.51 -12.76
CA MET A 114 10.82 -21.45 -13.67
C MET A 114 11.05 -21.10 -15.14
N SER A 115 11.09 -19.82 -15.48
CA SER A 115 11.42 -19.36 -16.85
C SER A 115 12.87 -19.60 -17.22
N HIS A 116 13.75 -19.89 -16.23
CA HIS A 116 15.19 -20.04 -16.40
C HIS A 116 15.72 -21.36 -15.81
N LEU A 117 14.97 -22.47 -15.93
CA LEU A 117 15.33 -23.77 -15.32
C LEU A 117 16.74 -24.29 -15.65
N THR A 118 17.27 -23.96 -16.82
CA THR A 118 18.64 -24.32 -17.24
C THR A 118 19.72 -23.45 -16.58
N SER A 119 19.33 -22.41 -15.85
CA SER A 119 20.23 -21.38 -15.31
C SER A 119 20.58 -21.54 -13.83
N LEU A 120 20.33 -22.70 -13.22
CA LEU A 120 20.54 -22.94 -11.77
C LEU A 120 21.98 -22.69 -11.30
N ASN A 121 22.96 -22.83 -12.18
CA ASN A 121 24.37 -22.54 -11.90
C ASN A 121 24.77 -21.07 -12.10
N ARG A 122 23.88 -20.24 -12.67
CA ARG A 122 24.09 -18.80 -12.84
C ARG A 122 23.86 -18.08 -11.51
N THR A 123 24.26 -16.82 -11.46
CA THR A 123 24.00 -15.96 -10.31
C THR A 123 22.57 -15.40 -10.36
N VAL A 124 22.05 -15.04 -9.21
CA VAL A 124 20.75 -14.34 -9.10
C VAL A 124 20.75 -13.06 -9.92
N GLY A 125 21.85 -12.30 -9.90
CA GLY A 125 22.02 -11.08 -10.66
C GLY A 125 21.88 -11.24 -12.18
N ASP A 126 22.13 -12.45 -12.71
CA ASP A 126 22.02 -12.73 -14.15
C ASP A 126 20.56 -12.86 -14.63
N ILE A 127 19.62 -13.17 -13.71
CA ILE A 127 18.23 -13.49 -14.07
C ILE A 127 17.19 -12.71 -13.27
N MET A 128 17.62 -11.92 -12.25
CA MET A 128 16.70 -11.12 -11.44
C MET A 128 15.89 -10.16 -12.29
N GLU A 129 14.70 -9.87 -11.84
CA GLU A 129 13.84 -8.85 -12.40
C GLU A 129 14.13 -7.46 -11.80
N ALA A 130 13.59 -6.42 -12.41
CA ALA A 130 13.71 -5.04 -11.94
C ALA A 130 13.20 -4.90 -10.49
N THR A 131 13.67 -3.86 -9.81
CA THR A 131 13.27 -3.57 -8.44
C THR A 131 11.75 -3.34 -8.36
N PRO A 132 11.05 -4.05 -7.46
CA PRO A 132 9.62 -3.80 -7.20
C PRO A 132 9.39 -2.38 -6.70
N PRO A 133 8.12 -1.90 -6.72
CA PRO A 133 7.77 -0.63 -6.12
C PRO A 133 8.21 -0.54 -4.66
N MET A 134 8.66 0.64 -4.26
CA MET A 134 9.09 0.95 -2.90
C MET A 134 8.17 2.02 -2.31
N VAL A 135 7.76 1.84 -1.07
CA VAL A 135 6.92 2.79 -0.33
C VAL A 135 7.49 3.02 1.07
N PRO A 136 7.24 4.17 1.68
CA PRO A 136 7.59 4.39 3.09
C PRO A 136 6.62 3.64 4.02
N PRO A 137 7.00 3.37 5.30
CA PRO A 137 6.15 2.68 6.28
C PRO A 137 4.80 3.36 6.54
N ASN A 138 4.74 4.68 6.44
CA ASN A 138 3.53 5.48 6.63
C ASN A 138 2.64 5.61 5.39
N ALA A 139 2.96 4.92 4.29
CA ALA A 139 2.11 4.89 3.10
C ALA A 139 0.74 4.27 3.41
N ASP A 140 -0.28 4.71 2.67
CA ASP A 140 -1.63 4.16 2.79
C ASP A 140 -1.71 2.76 2.19
N LEU A 141 -2.37 1.84 2.89
CA LEU A 141 -2.57 0.47 2.42
C LEU A 141 -3.31 0.41 1.07
N THR A 142 -4.17 1.40 0.80
CA THR A 142 -4.86 1.52 -0.51
C THR A 142 -3.88 1.70 -1.67
N VAL A 143 -2.81 2.48 -1.47
CA VAL A 143 -1.76 2.68 -2.49
C VAL A 143 -1.06 1.36 -2.76
N VAL A 144 -0.67 0.65 -1.70
CA VAL A 144 0.00 -0.65 -1.80
C VAL A 144 -0.90 -1.70 -2.44
N SER A 145 -2.19 -1.73 -2.08
CA SER A 145 -3.18 -2.63 -2.70
C SER A 145 -3.25 -2.44 -4.22
N ASN A 146 -3.20 -1.20 -4.72
CA ASN A 146 -3.18 -0.93 -6.16
C ASN A 146 -1.87 -1.41 -6.81
N LEU A 147 -0.72 -1.18 -6.18
CA LEU A 147 0.57 -1.66 -6.68
C LEU A 147 0.61 -3.19 -6.75
N LEU A 148 0.09 -3.87 -5.76
CA LEU A 148 0.05 -5.34 -5.70
C LEU A 148 -0.88 -5.99 -6.76
N GLN A 149 -1.69 -5.22 -7.48
CA GLN A 149 -2.40 -5.74 -8.66
C GLN A 149 -1.44 -6.06 -9.80
N HIS A 150 -0.32 -5.34 -9.90
CA HIS A 150 0.66 -5.43 -10.99
C HIS A 150 1.99 -6.04 -10.58
N TYR A 151 2.31 -6.05 -9.28
CA TYR A 151 3.58 -6.53 -8.74
C TYR A 151 3.36 -7.63 -7.70
N PRO A 152 4.25 -8.61 -7.60
CA PRO A 152 4.12 -9.71 -6.61
C PRO A 152 4.30 -9.22 -5.18
N ILE A 153 5.16 -8.22 -4.97
CA ILE A 153 5.44 -7.60 -3.67
C ILE A 153 5.64 -6.09 -3.81
N VAL A 154 5.52 -5.40 -2.69
CA VAL A 154 5.94 -4.01 -2.50
C VAL A 154 6.97 -3.98 -1.39
N LEU A 155 8.10 -3.31 -1.62
CA LEU A 155 9.15 -3.15 -0.64
C LEU A 155 8.86 -1.94 0.25
N VAL A 156 9.09 -2.08 1.55
CA VAL A 156 8.95 -0.98 2.50
C VAL A 156 10.33 -0.48 2.87
N VAL A 157 10.59 0.79 2.53
CA VAL A 157 11.92 1.40 2.68
C VAL A 157 11.80 2.66 3.53
N GLU A 158 12.65 2.74 4.55
CA GLU A 158 12.79 3.94 5.38
C GLU A 158 14.23 4.44 5.34
N LYS A 159 14.42 5.70 4.94
CA LYS A 159 15.75 6.33 4.84
C LYS A 159 16.76 5.51 4.02
N GLY A 160 16.29 4.87 2.96
CA GLY A 160 17.12 4.03 2.09
C GLY A 160 17.36 2.59 2.59
N ILE A 161 16.83 2.24 3.76
CA ILE A 161 16.96 0.90 4.35
C ILE A 161 15.69 0.10 4.09
N LEU A 162 15.82 -1.14 3.65
CA LEU A 162 14.71 -2.08 3.51
C LEU A 162 14.25 -2.53 4.90
N VAL A 163 13.07 -2.09 5.32
CA VAL A 163 12.51 -2.34 6.66
C VAL A 163 11.36 -3.33 6.67
N GLY A 164 10.81 -3.65 5.51
CA GLY A 164 9.70 -4.60 5.40
C GLY A 164 9.33 -4.91 3.97
N ILE A 165 8.40 -5.85 3.84
CA ILE A 165 7.74 -6.20 2.57
C ILE A 165 6.24 -6.33 2.80
N VAL A 166 5.45 -6.11 1.75
CA VAL A 166 4.02 -6.36 1.73
C VAL A 166 3.67 -7.20 0.51
N THR A 167 2.85 -8.21 0.73
CA THR A 167 2.30 -9.10 -0.29
C THR A 167 0.77 -9.00 -0.35
N LYS A 168 0.14 -9.63 -1.33
CA LYS A 168 -1.33 -9.73 -1.40
C LYS A 168 -1.94 -10.40 -0.15
N SER A 169 -1.25 -11.42 0.39
CA SER A 169 -1.72 -12.14 1.59
C SER A 169 -1.79 -11.23 2.81
N ASP A 170 -0.82 -10.30 2.96
CA ASP A 170 -0.77 -9.38 4.10
C ASP A 170 -1.93 -8.37 4.04
N VAL A 171 -2.21 -7.85 2.84
CA VAL A 171 -3.36 -6.96 2.63
C VAL A 171 -4.67 -7.66 2.92
N LEU A 172 -4.83 -8.93 2.46
CA LEU A 172 -6.04 -9.70 2.73
C LEU A 172 -6.21 -10.02 4.22
N ALA A 173 -5.13 -10.34 4.92
CA ALA A 173 -5.16 -10.60 6.37
C ALA A 173 -5.57 -9.35 7.17
N ALA A 174 -5.26 -8.16 6.69
CA ALA A 174 -5.63 -6.90 7.34
C ALA A 174 -7.13 -6.51 7.14
N LEU A 175 -7.88 -7.25 6.31
CA LEU A 175 -9.31 -7.01 6.06
C LEU A 175 -10.23 -7.85 6.95
N VAL A 176 -9.67 -8.79 7.72
CA VAL A 176 -10.38 -9.75 8.56
C VAL A 176 -10.07 -9.51 10.03
#